data_95602061945d1c1bb9081a9c2ba85adc
#
_entry.id   95602061945d1c1bb9081a9c2ba85adc
#
_cell.length_a   1.000
_cell.length_b   1.000
_cell.length_c   1.000
_cell.angle_alpha   90.00
_cell.angle_beta   90.00
_cell.angle_gamma   90.00
#
_symmetry.space_group_name_H-M   'P 1'
#
loop_
_entity.id
_entity.type
_entity.pdbx_description
1 polymer ?
#
loop_
_entity_poly.entity_id
_entity_poly.type
_entity_poly.pdbx_seq_one_letter_code
_entity_poly.pdbx_strand_id
1 'polypeptide(L)'
;MEFTGIKEYRYQKEHLNQVKHITINPNGPGVVRIHMVPPKLSFNKDVPYVLIINGQDILPLNLSWAILLSAFIDEMHRHENREIADDEWADIVSRTVAEVQKVYNNVPAETLSGDLMRIIETLTDIARGKQLFEDIGVISLSEYAKYMTAPHRMDLMISSMCKDGKWNCNQQCIHCYAAGEELAQVKELTTDEWKIIIDKCRNANIPQLTFTGGEPTLRADLVELIDYAKWFVTRLNTNGVLLTKALCEELYQASLDSVQITLYSADERAHNYLVGENNWDKTVEGIQNALSAGLNVSVNTPLCSINSNYLETVKFIHSLGVRYVSCSSLIVTGNARTVRSVITQIYERELSYRLKSAFDFCKANGMEISFTSPGWVSEDTLRQIGFTSIPACGACLSNMAVAPDGSVLPCQSWLTDGNLGNMLTDDWKEIWNGKKCAEIRKVSAKMEQKCQLMGDGR
;
A
#
# COMPACT_ATOMS: atom_id res chain seq x y z
N MET A 1 28.67 28.90 -20.81
CA MET A 1 27.55 28.67 -19.85
C MET A 1 26.86 27.38 -20.25
N GLU A 2 26.79 26.43 -19.33
CA GLU A 2 26.06 25.19 -19.57
C GLU A 2 24.56 25.49 -19.52
N PHE A 3 23.79 24.96 -20.49
CA PHE A 3 22.33 25.14 -20.51
C PHE A 3 21.66 24.50 -19.29
N THR A 4 20.67 25.15 -18.70
CA THR A 4 19.93 24.67 -17.52
C THR A 4 19.43 23.23 -17.69
N GLY A 5 18.92 22.87 -18.87
CA GLY A 5 18.45 21.51 -19.14
C GLY A 5 19.53 20.41 -19.03
N ILE A 6 20.81 20.73 -19.31
CA ILE A 6 21.91 19.77 -19.12
C ILE A 6 22.22 19.60 -17.63
N LYS A 7 22.18 20.69 -16.87
CA LYS A 7 22.38 20.66 -15.41
C LYS A 7 21.26 19.88 -14.71
N GLU A 8 20.00 20.10 -15.11
CA GLU A 8 18.84 19.36 -14.62
C GLU A 8 18.98 17.85 -14.91
N TYR A 9 19.34 17.48 -16.14
CA TYR A 9 19.54 16.06 -16.50
C TYR A 9 20.68 15.41 -15.70
N ARG A 10 21.79 16.13 -15.50
CA ARG A 10 22.90 15.66 -14.68
C ARG A 10 22.45 15.45 -13.23
N TYR A 11 21.73 16.41 -12.65
CA TYR A 11 21.20 16.30 -11.29
C TYR A 11 20.23 15.13 -11.16
N GLN A 12 19.33 14.94 -12.12
CA GLN A 12 18.44 13.74 -12.13
C GLN A 12 19.25 12.44 -12.09
N LYS A 13 20.27 12.33 -12.92
CA LYS A 13 21.12 11.13 -13.00
C LYS A 13 21.89 10.84 -11.72
N GLU A 14 22.37 11.88 -11.06
CA GLU A 14 23.25 11.78 -9.90
C GLU A 14 22.48 11.71 -8.57
N HIS A 15 21.37 12.44 -8.43
CA HIS A 15 20.68 12.64 -7.16
C HIS A 15 19.21 12.18 -7.15
N LEU A 16 18.58 11.99 -8.31
CA LEU A 16 17.15 11.65 -8.44
C LEU A 16 16.90 10.33 -9.20
N ASN A 17 17.85 9.42 -9.19
CA ASN A 17 17.71 8.10 -9.82
C ASN A 17 17.14 7.02 -8.87
N GLN A 18 16.99 7.34 -7.59
CA GLN A 18 16.40 6.52 -6.56
C GLN A 18 15.37 7.31 -5.76
N VAL A 19 14.48 6.61 -5.05
CA VAL A 19 13.51 7.24 -4.15
C VAL A 19 14.24 8.06 -3.10
N LYS A 20 13.83 9.32 -2.97
CA LYS A 20 14.16 10.16 -1.82
C LYS A 20 13.10 9.95 -0.74
N HIS A 21 13.55 9.75 0.47
CA HIS A 21 12.67 9.41 1.59
C HIS A 21 13.01 10.27 2.81
N ILE A 22 11.98 10.67 3.54
CA ILE A 22 12.10 11.23 4.87
C ILE A 22 10.97 10.71 5.75
N THR A 23 11.31 10.38 7.01
CA THR A 23 10.33 10.05 8.05
C THR A 23 10.34 11.15 9.09
N ILE A 24 9.16 11.71 9.38
CA ILE A 24 8.96 12.72 10.41
C ILE A 24 8.29 12.02 11.60
N ASN A 25 8.76 12.29 12.82
CA ASN A 25 8.31 11.64 14.06
C ASN A 25 8.37 10.11 14.03
N PRO A 26 9.54 9.49 13.77
CA PRO A 26 9.65 8.05 13.56
C PRO A 26 9.21 7.18 14.76
N ASN A 27 9.18 7.74 15.97
CA ASN A 27 8.89 7.02 17.22
C ASN A 27 7.71 7.65 18.00
N GLY A 28 6.85 8.42 17.33
CA GLY A 28 5.77 9.15 17.99
C GLY A 28 4.42 8.98 17.32
N PRO A 29 3.34 9.39 18.00
CA PRO A 29 2.05 9.47 17.35
C PRO A 29 2.10 10.44 16.19
N GLY A 30 1.61 10.03 15.03
CA GLY A 30 1.63 10.85 13.81
C GLY A 30 2.93 10.76 13.00
N VAL A 31 3.50 9.56 12.87
CA VAL A 31 4.57 9.27 11.91
C VAL A 31 4.14 9.69 10.51
N VAL A 32 4.96 10.50 9.83
CA VAL A 32 4.76 10.89 8.44
C VAL A 32 5.90 10.36 7.60
N ARG A 33 5.59 9.50 6.65
CA ARG A 33 6.56 8.96 5.68
C ARG A 33 6.32 9.58 4.33
N ILE A 34 7.35 10.19 3.80
CA ILE A 34 7.34 10.86 2.50
C ILE A 34 8.34 10.14 1.59
N HIS A 35 7.85 9.65 0.46
CA HIS A 35 8.66 9.03 -0.58
C HIS A 35 8.49 9.79 -1.88
N MET A 36 9.55 10.36 -2.40
CA MET A 36 9.56 10.95 -3.74
C MET A 36 10.10 9.91 -4.72
N VAL A 37 9.22 9.36 -5.53
CA VAL A 37 9.51 8.30 -6.49
C VAL A 37 9.92 8.91 -7.83
N PRO A 38 11.12 8.60 -8.34
CA PRO A 38 11.56 9.11 -9.63
C PRO A 38 10.84 8.40 -10.78
N PRO A 39 10.50 9.12 -11.84
CA PRO A 39 10.07 8.51 -13.10
C PRO A 39 11.29 7.91 -13.82
N LYS A 40 11.03 7.19 -14.90
CA LYS A 40 12.08 6.79 -15.83
C LYS A 40 12.86 8.03 -16.29
N LEU A 41 14.17 8.01 -16.17
CA LEU A 41 15.04 9.12 -16.55
C LEU A 41 14.75 9.60 -17.98
N SER A 42 14.51 10.89 -18.14
CA SER A 42 14.14 11.50 -19.42
C SER A 42 14.67 12.92 -19.52
N PHE A 43 14.96 13.37 -20.75
CA PHE A 43 15.20 14.78 -21.06
C PHE A 43 13.90 15.60 -21.13
N ASN A 44 12.74 14.94 -21.15
CA ASN A 44 11.45 15.62 -21.14
C ASN A 44 11.17 16.15 -19.72
N LYS A 45 11.01 17.48 -19.59
CA LYS A 45 10.72 18.16 -18.33
C LYS A 45 9.28 17.97 -17.84
N ASP A 46 8.38 17.55 -18.72
CA ASP A 46 6.96 17.35 -18.39
C ASP A 46 6.66 15.99 -17.73
N VAL A 47 7.73 15.20 -17.44
CA VAL A 47 7.58 13.94 -16.74
C VAL A 47 7.55 14.19 -15.23
N PRO A 48 6.44 13.93 -14.55
CA PRO A 48 6.31 14.24 -13.13
C PRO A 48 7.08 13.24 -12.27
N TYR A 49 7.67 13.74 -11.20
CA TYR A 49 8.00 12.96 -10.01
C TYR A 49 6.72 12.69 -9.23
N VAL A 50 6.65 11.60 -8.53
CA VAL A 50 5.48 11.25 -7.71
C VAL A 50 5.89 11.27 -6.24
N LEU A 51 5.19 12.10 -5.47
CA LEU A 51 5.33 12.14 -4.03
C LEU A 51 4.25 11.29 -3.39
N ILE A 52 4.65 10.34 -2.56
CA ILE A 52 3.75 9.47 -1.82
C ILE A 52 3.88 9.78 -0.34
N ILE A 53 2.78 10.20 0.30
CA ILE A 53 2.71 10.51 1.71
C ILE A 53 1.92 9.42 2.42
N ASN A 54 2.50 8.80 3.44
CA ASN A 54 1.91 7.71 4.23
C ASN A 54 1.32 6.56 3.39
N GLY A 55 1.78 6.42 2.14
CA GLY A 55 1.28 5.39 1.22
C GLY A 55 -0.13 5.62 0.67
N GLN A 56 -0.73 6.78 0.90
CA GLN A 56 -2.11 7.09 0.51
C GLN A 56 -2.18 8.26 -0.48
N ASP A 57 -1.62 9.39 -0.13
CA ASP A 57 -1.69 10.59 -0.96
C ASP A 57 -0.59 10.55 -2.03
N ILE A 58 -0.98 10.69 -3.29
CA ILE A 58 -0.09 10.64 -4.45
C ILE A 58 -0.15 12.00 -5.15
N LEU A 59 0.94 12.75 -5.08
CA LEU A 59 1.05 14.10 -5.61
C LEU A 59 2.09 14.17 -6.73
N PRO A 60 1.77 14.73 -7.89
CA PRO A 60 2.76 14.98 -8.93
C PRO A 60 3.62 16.19 -8.55
N LEU A 61 4.93 16.08 -8.77
CA LEU A 61 5.87 17.19 -8.67
C LEU A 61 6.51 17.44 -10.02
N ASN A 62 6.64 18.69 -10.39
CA ASN A 62 7.49 19.08 -11.53
C ASN A 62 8.98 18.91 -11.16
N LEU A 63 9.85 18.92 -12.17
CA LEU A 63 11.27 18.67 -11.99
C LEU A 63 11.94 19.71 -11.05
N SER A 64 11.57 20.98 -11.14
CA SER A 64 12.21 22.01 -10.31
C SER A 64 11.87 21.83 -8.82
N TRP A 65 10.63 21.49 -8.50
CA TRP A 65 10.22 21.19 -7.13
C TRP A 65 10.81 19.86 -6.64
N ALA A 66 10.94 18.86 -7.51
CA ALA A 66 11.61 17.60 -7.17
C ALA A 66 13.09 17.82 -6.84
N ILE A 67 13.81 18.68 -7.58
CA ILE A 67 15.20 19.05 -7.30
C ILE A 67 15.29 19.78 -5.95
N LEU A 68 14.40 20.74 -5.70
CA LEU A 68 14.36 21.51 -4.46
C LEU A 68 14.08 20.62 -3.25
N LEU A 69 13.06 19.76 -3.34
CA LEU A 69 12.72 18.82 -2.27
C LEU A 69 13.82 17.78 -2.06
N SER A 70 14.46 17.28 -3.12
CA SER A 70 15.60 16.36 -3.01
C SER A 70 16.76 16.97 -2.23
N ALA A 71 17.15 18.20 -2.57
CA ALA A 71 18.22 18.90 -1.86
C ALA A 71 17.88 19.12 -0.38
N PHE A 72 16.62 19.44 -0.09
CA PHE A 72 16.13 19.58 1.28
C PHE A 72 16.18 18.25 2.05
N ILE A 73 15.70 17.14 1.46
CA ILE A 73 15.77 15.82 2.07
C ILE A 73 17.22 15.41 2.34
N ASP A 74 18.14 15.64 1.40
CA ASP A 74 19.56 15.33 1.57
C ASP A 74 20.19 16.16 2.70
N GLU A 75 19.78 17.42 2.88
CA GLU A 75 20.22 18.26 4.00
C GLU A 75 19.62 17.76 5.32
N MET A 76 18.32 17.40 5.34
CA MET A 76 17.67 16.84 6.54
C MET A 76 18.33 15.54 7.01
N HIS A 77 18.78 14.67 6.11
CA HIS A 77 19.49 13.44 6.47
C HIS A 77 20.82 13.70 7.21
N ARG A 78 21.44 14.88 7.04
CA ARG A 78 22.63 15.27 7.83
C ARG A 78 22.31 15.57 9.28
N HIS A 79 21.03 15.76 9.59
CA HIS A 79 20.51 16.07 10.93
C HIS A 79 19.66 14.95 11.51
N GLU A 80 19.70 13.72 10.93
CA GLU A 80 18.99 12.56 11.44
C GLU A 80 19.34 12.25 12.90
N ASN A 81 18.33 11.78 13.64
CA ASN A 81 18.41 11.36 15.05
C ASN A 81 18.64 12.48 16.08
N ARG A 82 18.39 13.74 15.75
CA ARG A 82 18.38 14.83 16.72
C ARG A 82 17.26 15.84 16.44
N GLU A 83 16.82 16.51 17.47
CA GLU A 83 15.96 17.68 17.30
C GLU A 83 16.74 18.82 16.63
N ILE A 84 16.08 19.49 15.71
CA ILE A 84 16.61 20.67 15.02
C ILE A 84 16.16 21.89 15.81
N ALA A 85 17.12 22.69 16.27
CA ALA A 85 16.81 23.92 16.96
C ALA A 85 16.29 25.00 15.98
N ASP A 86 15.46 25.94 16.48
CA ASP A 86 14.82 26.96 15.65
C ASP A 86 15.83 27.84 14.86
N ASP A 87 17.00 28.10 15.42
CA ASP A 87 18.07 28.86 14.78
C ASP A 87 18.82 28.10 13.68
N GLU A 88 18.76 26.74 13.69
CA GLU A 88 19.38 25.93 12.64
C GLU A 88 18.55 25.87 11.35
N TRP A 89 17.23 26.14 11.42
CA TRP A 89 16.35 26.09 10.26
C TRP A 89 16.77 27.06 9.14
N ALA A 90 17.21 28.27 9.51
CA ALA A 90 17.69 29.24 8.53
C ALA A 90 18.91 28.73 7.76
N ASP A 91 19.81 28.03 8.45
CA ASP A 91 21.00 27.43 7.86
C ASP A 91 20.66 26.25 6.94
N ILE A 92 19.71 25.40 7.34
CA ILE A 92 19.21 24.29 6.52
C ILE A 92 18.61 24.81 5.22
N VAL A 93 17.73 25.80 5.30
CA VAL A 93 17.13 26.46 4.12
C VAL A 93 18.22 27.09 3.25
N SER A 94 19.16 27.81 3.82
CA SER A 94 20.25 28.47 3.09
C SER A 94 21.12 27.47 2.33
N ARG A 95 21.49 26.33 2.96
CA ARG A 95 22.30 25.29 2.32
C ARG A 95 21.52 24.56 1.23
N THR A 96 20.23 24.27 1.47
CA THR A 96 19.34 23.70 0.45
C THR A 96 19.27 24.60 -0.79
N VAL A 97 19.03 25.89 -0.59
CA VAL A 97 18.97 26.88 -1.67
C VAL A 97 20.29 26.97 -2.43
N ALA A 98 21.43 27.03 -1.72
CA ALA A 98 22.74 27.06 -2.34
C ALA A 98 23.03 25.84 -3.23
N GLU A 99 22.58 24.66 -2.82
CA GLU A 99 22.68 23.43 -3.62
C GLU A 99 21.87 23.54 -4.90
N VAL A 100 20.62 23.98 -4.80
CA VAL A 100 19.70 24.13 -5.93
C VAL A 100 20.17 25.22 -6.90
N GLN A 101 20.80 26.29 -6.42
CA GLN A 101 21.38 27.35 -7.26
C GLN A 101 22.54 26.87 -8.15
N LYS A 102 23.15 25.72 -7.87
CA LYS A 102 24.13 25.11 -8.81
C LYS A 102 23.45 24.68 -10.12
N VAL A 103 22.17 24.33 -10.06
CA VAL A 103 21.34 24.00 -11.23
C VAL A 103 20.68 25.25 -11.79
N TYR A 104 20.03 26.03 -10.95
CA TYR A 104 19.23 27.21 -11.29
C TYR A 104 19.94 28.53 -10.88
N ASN A 105 21.09 28.78 -11.45
CA ASN A 105 21.96 29.91 -11.08
C ASN A 105 21.35 31.30 -11.35
N ASN A 106 20.29 31.40 -12.14
CA ASN A 106 19.61 32.66 -12.46
C ASN A 106 18.35 32.89 -11.59
N VAL A 107 18.00 31.94 -10.68
CA VAL A 107 16.85 32.08 -9.81
C VAL A 107 17.27 32.71 -8.48
N PRO A 108 16.62 33.81 -8.04
CA PRO A 108 16.92 34.43 -6.75
C PRO A 108 16.73 33.44 -5.58
N ALA A 109 17.59 33.54 -4.58
CA ALA A 109 17.51 32.70 -3.37
C ALA A 109 16.19 32.84 -2.65
N GLU A 110 15.64 34.06 -2.60
CA GLU A 110 14.32 34.34 -2.00
C GLU A 110 13.17 33.56 -2.67
N THR A 111 13.21 33.43 -4.01
CA THR A 111 12.22 32.62 -4.75
C THR A 111 12.32 31.15 -4.38
N LEU A 112 13.54 30.60 -4.36
CA LEU A 112 13.75 29.19 -4.00
C LEU A 112 13.38 28.90 -2.53
N SER A 113 13.69 29.82 -1.61
CA SER A 113 13.27 29.72 -0.21
C SER A 113 11.75 29.76 -0.08
N GLY A 114 11.09 30.68 -0.80
CA GLY A 114 9.63 30.78 -0.80
C GLY A 114 8.95 29.51 -1.33
N ASP A 115 9.46 28.95 -2.42
CA ASP A 115 8.97 27.69 -2.97
C ASP A 115 9.19 26.50 -2.01
N LEU A 116 10.35 26.44 -1.35
CA LEU A 116 10.63 25.40 -0.34
C LEU A 116 9.65 25.47 0.83
N MET A 117 9.42 26.68 1.36
CA MET A 117 8.45 26.84 2.46
C MET A 117 7.04 26.44 2.05
N ARG A 118 6.62 26.79 0.82
CA ARG A 118 5.32 26.37 0.27
C ARG A 118 5.22 24.85 0.17
N ILE A 119 6.27 24.15 -0.28
CA ILE A 119 6.29 22.69 -0.31
C ILE A 119 6.13 22.12 1.10
N ILE A 120 6.90 22.62 2.07
CA ILE A 120 6.86 22.14 3.46
C ILE A 120 5.48 22.34 4.09
N GLU A 121 4.87 23.52 3.89
CA GLU A 121 3.51 23.83 4.37
C GLU A 121 2.48 22.87 3.74
N THR A 122 2.55 22.71 2.42
CA THR A 122 1.66 21.79 1.69
C THR A 122 1.76 20.36 2.23
N LEU A 123 2.98 19.85 2.41
CA LEU A 123 3.20 18.49 2.94
C LEU A 123 2.70 18.35 4.38
N THR A 124 2.89 19.40 5.19
CA THR A 124 2.43 19.44 6.58
C THR A 124 0.89 19.43 6.65
N ASP A 125 0.23 20.19 5.79
CA ASP A 125 -1.23 20.27 5.76
C ASP A 125 -1.85 18.95 5.31
N ILE A 126 -1.29 18.30 4.29
CA ILE A 126 -1.71 16.96 3.86
C ILE A 126 -1.52 15.95 4.99
N ALA A 127 -0.35 15.94 5.63
CA ALA A 127 -0.07 15.04 6.74
C ALA A 127 -1.03 15.20 7.92
N ARG A 128 -1.61 16.41 8.08
CA ARG A 128 -2.64 16.72 9.08
C ARG A 128 -4.07 16.46 8.61
N GLY A 129 -4.25 15.91 7.40
CA GLY A 129 -5.56 15.61 6.82
C GLY A 129 -6.35 16.85 6.37
N LYS A 130 -5.69 18.00 6.16
CA LYS A 130 -6.34 19.18 5.61
C LYS A 130 -6.54 19.02 4.10
N GLN A 131 -7.69 19.46 3.60
CA GLN A 131 -7.91 19.56 2.15
C GLN A 131 -7.05 20.68 1.57
N LEU A 132 -6.35 20.38 0.49
CA LEU A 132 -5.59 21.39 -0.25
C LEU A 132 -6.55 22.31 -1.00
N PHE A 133 -6.35 23.61 -0.86
CA PHE A 133 -7.11 24.64 -1.58
C PHE A 133 -6.46 25.02 -2.92
N GLU A 134 -5.21 24.64 -3.16
CA GLU A 134 -4.52 24.86 -4.44
C GLU A 134 -4.69 23.63 -5.34
N ASP A 135 -4.99 23.89 -6.61
CA ASP A 135 -5.07 22.86 -7.67
C ASP A 135 -3.65 22.35 -7.99
N ILE A 136 -3.13 21.50 -7.10
CA ILE A 136 -1.93 20.72 -7.40
C ILE A 136 -2.37 19.75 -8.50
N GLY A 137 -1.89 19.97 -9.71
CA GLY A 137 -2.28 19.20 -10.87
C GLY A 137 -2.34 17.70 -10.56
N VAL A 138 -3.46 17.07 -10.85
CA VAL A 138 -3.64 15.63 -10.64
C VAL A 138 -3.18 14.91 -11.88
N ILE A 139 -2.25 13.97 -11.73
CA ILE A 139 -1.91 13.02 -12.80
C ILE A 139 -2.64 11.71 -12.54
N SER A 140 -3.34 11.19 -13.53
CA SER A 140 -3.95 9.87 -13.42
C SER A 140 -2.86 8.78 -13.43
N LEU A 141 -3.12 7.67 -12.73
CA LEU A 141 -2.21 6.52 -12.75
C LEU A 141 -2.01 5.99 -14.17
N SER A 142 -3.01 6.10 -15.05
CA SER A 142 -2.93 5.74 -16.45
C SER A 142 -1.90 6.59 -17.23
N GLU A 143 -1.90 7.89 -17.02
CA GLU A 143 -0.93 8.82 -17.65
C GLU A 143 0.48 8.60 -17.11
N TYR A 144 0.61 8.32 -15.79
CA TYR A 144 1.89 8.08 -15.14
C TYR A 144 2.49 6.70 -15.46
N ALA A 145 1.66 5.69 -15.76
CA ALA A 145 2.07 4.29 -15.95
C ALA A 145 3.26 4.07 -16.88
N LYS A 146 3.35 4.85 -17.97
CA LYS A 146 4.44 4.77 -18.95
C LYS A 146 5.80 5.24 -18.43
N TYR A 147 5.82 5.97 -17.31
CA TYR A 147 7.02 6.51 -16.67
C TYR A 147 7.45 5.71 -15.45
N MET A 148 6.63 4.77 -15.00
CA MET A 148 6.94 3.93 -13.83
C MET A 148 8.08 2.97 -14.10
N THR A 149 8.91 2.75 -13.07
CA THR A 149 10.00 1.77 -13.05
C THR A 149 9.73 0.61 -12.11
N ALA A 150 8.68 0.71 -11.29
CA ALA A 150 8.26 -0.27 -10.32
C ALA A 150 6.79 0.01 -9.88
N PRO A 151 6.11 -0.95 -9.23
CA PRO A 151 4.84 -0.69 -8.58
C PRO A 151 5.05 0.20 -7.34
N HIS A 152 4.00 0.86 -6.89
CA HIS A 152 4.06 1.63 -5.65
C HIS A 152 4.03 0.74 -4.39
N ARG A 153 3.51 -0.49 -4.51
CA ARG A 153 3.42 -1.44 -3.40
C ARG A 153 3.81 -2.85 -3.83
N MET A 154 4.55 -3.53 -2.95
CA MET A 154 4.84 -4.96 -3.06
C MET A 154 4.22 -5.70 -1.86
N ASP A 155 3.37 -6.68 -2.15
CA ASP A 155 2.78 -7.55 -1.13
C ASP A 155 3.72 -8.76 -0.94
N LEU A 156 4.34 -8.90 0.24
CA LEU A 156 5.25 -9.97 0.58
C LEU A 156 4.45 -11.10 1.26
N MET A 157 4.25 -12.19 0.57
CA MET A 157 3.59 -13.38 1.11
C MET A 157 4.61 -14.19 1.92
N ILE A 158 4.92 -13.70 3.13
CA ILE A 158 6.01 -14.27 3.94
C ILE A 158 5.70 -15.64 4.52
N SER A 159 4.43 -16.03 4.63
CA SER A 159 4.00 -17.35 5.09
C SER A 159 3.25 -18.11 4.01
N SER A 160 3.57 -19.40 3.88
CA SER A 160 2.92 -20.35 2.96
C SER A 160 1.61 -20.87 3.54
N MET A 161 0.67 -21.23 2.67
CA MET A 161 -0.57 -21.92 3.06
C MET A 161 -0.33 -23.37 3.46
N CYS A 162 0.82 -23.95 3.08
CA CYS A 162 1.17 -25.33 3.38
C CYS A 162 2.64 -25.40 3.84
N LYS A 163 2.89 -26.06 4.97
CA LYS A 163 4.21 -26.32 5.50
C LYS A 163 4.34 -27.80 5.85
N ASP A 164 5.37 -28.45 5.34
CA ASP A 164 5.61 -29.89 5.51
C ASP A 164 4.38 -30.76 5.13
N GLY A 165 3.70 -30.38 4.05
CA GLY A 165 2.50 -31.07 3.55
C GLY A 165 1.25 -30.87 4.40
N LYS A 166 1.27 -29.96 5.38
CA LYS A 166 0.12 -29.63 6.25
C LYS A 166 -0.33 -28.19 6.05
N TRP A 167 -1.63 -27.97 6.27
CA TRP A 167 -2.19 -26.63 6.31
C TRP A 167 -1.49 -25.76 7.36
N ASN A 168 -1.05 -24.56 6.98
CA ASN A 168 -0.19 -23.70 7.79
C ASN A 168 -0.87 -22.38 8.22
N CYS A 169 -2.13 -22.14 7.87
CA CYS A 169 -2.91 -21.03 8.42
C CYS A 169 -3.70 -21.50 9.63
N ASN A 170 -3.87 -20.65 10.64
CA ASN A 170 -4.69 -20.92 11.82
C ASN A 170 -6.20 -20.71 11.58
N GLN A 171 -6.62 -20.49 10.33
CA GLN A 171 -7.99 -20.46 9.85
C GLN A 171 -8.11 -21.31 8.56
N GLN A 172 -9.34 -21.81 8.27
CA GLN A 172 -9.65 -22.58 7.09
C GLN A 172 -10.82 -21.92 6.32
N CYS A 173 -10.62 -20.65 5.95
CA CYS A 173 -11.67 -19.83 5.35
C CYS A 173 -12.27 -20.50 4.12
N ILE A 174 -13.62 -20.54 4.05
CA ILE A 174 -14.34 -21.12 2.91
C ILE A 174 -14.14 -20.35 1.60
N HIS A 175 -13.72 -19.08 1.69
CA HIS A 175 -13.44 -18.18 0.56
C HIS A 175 -11.95 -17.87 0.39
N CYS A 176 -11.05 -18.64 1.02
CA CYS A 176 -9.63 -18.35 0.94
C CYS A 176 -9.15 -18.34 -0.52
N TYR A 177 -8.67 -17.20 -0.97
CA TYR A 177 -8.22 -17.00 -2.35
C TYR A 177 -6.92 -17.75 -2.66
N ALA A 178 -6.14 -18.11 -1.64
CA ALA A 178 -4.84 -18.76 -1.75
C ALA A 178 -4.89 -20.29 -1.52
N ALA A 179 -6.00 -20.81 -1.00
CA ALA A 179 -6.12 -22.22 -0.71
C ALA A 179 -6.06 -23.07 -1.98
N GLY A 180 -5.15 -24.05 -2.01
CA GLY A 180 -4.96 -24.95 -3.14
C GLY A 180 -4.26 -24.33 -4.36
N GLU A 181 -3.90 -23.05 -4.31
CA GLU A 181 -3.15 -22.39 -5.37
C GLU A 181 -1.66 -22.77 -5.29
N GLU A 182 -1.04 -23.00 -6.46
CA GLU A 182 0.34 -23.54 -6.57
C GLU A 182 1.36 -22.68 -5.82
N LEU A 183 1.44 -21.39 -6.13
CA LEU A 183 2.44 -20.49 -5.57
C LEU A 183 2.14 -20.03 -4.13
N ALA A 184 0.99 -20.44 -3.56
CA ALA A 184 0.70 -20.26 -2.14
C ALA A 184 1.21 -21.41 -1.28
N GLN A 185 1.60 -22.55 -1.86
CA GLN A 185 2.00 -23.77 -1.17
C GLN A 185 3.49 -24.08 -1.27
N VAL A 186 4.25 -23.16 -1.85
CA VAL A 186 5.69 -23.29 -2.03
C VAL A 186 6.44 -23.13 -0.70
N LYS A 187 7.70 -23.58 -0.67
CA LYS A 187 8.54 -23.48 0.52
C LYS A 187 8.81 -22.02 0.91
N GLU A 188 8.66 -21.73 2.19
CA GLU A 188 8.97 -20.41 2.74
C GLU A 188 10.47 -20.11 2.69
N LEU A 189 10.78 -18.87 2.36
CA LEU A 189 12.12 -18.30 2.47
C LEU A 189 12.51 -18.07 3.93
N THR A 190 13.82 -18.07 4.17
CA THR A 190 14.45 -17.71 5.44
C THR A 190 14.34 -16.20 5.70
N THR A 191 14.60 -15.77 6.93
CA THR A 191 14.67 -14.35 7.32
C THR A 191 15.67 -13.58 6.46
N ASP A 192 16.88 -14.15 6.25
CA ASP A 192 17.93 -13.49 5.47
C ASP A 192 17.55 -13.34 3.98
N GLU A 193 16.90 -14.36 3.40
CA GLU A 193 16.39 -14.29 2.02
C GLU A 193 15.31 -13.23 1.88
N TRP A 194 14.41 -13.08 2.86
CA TRP A 194 13.43 -11.99 2.88
C TRP A 194 14.08 -10.61 3.01
N LYS A 195 15.13 -10.46 3.83
CA LYS A 195 15.89 -9.21 3.91
C LYS A 195 16.53 -8.83 2.57
N ILE A 196 17.07 -9.81 1.84
CA ILE A 196 17.57 -9.58 0.47
C ILE A 196 16.45 -9.06 -0.45
N ILE A 197 15.25 -9.64 -0.35
CA ILE A 197 14.10 -9.20 -1.15
C ILE A 197 13.68 -7.78 -0.75
N ILE A 198 13.65 -7.44 0.54
CA ILE A 198 13.36 -6.10 1.03
C ILE A 198 14.36 -5.08 0.46
N ASP A 199 15.66 -5.39 0.49
CA ASP A 199 16.70 -4.53 -0.11
C ASP A 199 16.51 -4.37 -1.62
N LYS A 200 16.17 -5.44 -2.34
CA LYS A 200 15.84 -5.35 -3.77
C LYS A 200 14.61 -4.50 -4.04
N CYS A 201 13.58 -4.56 -3.20
CA CYS A 201 12.42 -3.67 -3.30
C CYS A 201 12.81 -2.19 -3.15
N ARG A 202 13.69 -1.88 -2.18
CA ARG A 202 14.24 -0.53 -2.00
C ARG A 202 15.00 -0.06 -3.23
N ASN A 203 15.90 -0.87 -3.74
CA ASN A 203 16.70 -0.58 -4.93
C ASN A 203 15.85 -0.48 -6.21
N ALA A 204 14.71 -1.14 -6.25
CA ALA A 204 13.73 -1.06 -7.33
C ALA A 204 12.83 0.20 -7.27
N ASN A 205 12.98 1.05 -6.27
CA ASN A 205 12.14 2.23 -6.05
C ASN A 205 10.67 1.91 -5.64
N ILE A 206 10.47 0.82 -4.91
CA ILE A 206 9.16 0.44 -4.37
C ILE A 206 9.04 1.05 -2.97
N PRO A 207 8.11 1.98 -2.70
CA PRO A 207 8.06 2.70 -1.42
C PRO A 207 7.22 2.01 -0.34
N GLN A 208 6.41 1.00 -0.69
CA GLN A 208 5.47 0.38 0.24
C GLN A 208 5.59 -1.14 0.22
N LEU A 209 5.54 -1.74 1.41
CA LEU A 209 5.49 -3.20 1.59
C LEU A 209 4.26 -3.59 2.41
N THR A 210 3.60 -4.67 1.99
CA THR A 210 2.54 -5.32 2.78
C THR A 210 3.00 -6.71 3.15
N PHE A 211 3.10 -7.00 4.44
CA PHE A 211 3.36 -8.35 4.94
C PHE A 211 2.06 -9.14 4.99
N THR A 212 2.02 -10.27 4.32
CA THR A 212 0.83 -11.12 4.15
C THR A 212 1.25 -12.58 3.93
N GLY A 213 0.36 -13.42 3.44
CA GLY A 213 0.62 -14.83 3.12
C GLY A 213 -0.56 -15.71 3.48
N GLY A 214 -0.31 -16.85 4.08
CA GLY A 214 -1.32 -17.63 4.78
C GLY A 214 -1.78 -16.86 6.01
N GLU A 215 -0.98 -16.89 7.06
CA GLU A 215 -1.11 -15.98 8.21
C GLU A 215 0.30 -15.55 8.64
N PRO A 216 0.66 -14.27 8.42
CA PRO A 216 2.03 -13.80 8.68
C PRO A 216 2.41 -13.79 10.17
N THR A 217 1.43 -13.68 11.10
CA THR A 217 1.70 -13.72 12.54
C THR A 217 2.12 -15.10 13.07
N LEU A 218 2.07 -16.15 12.24
CA LEU A 218 2.63 -17.45 12.55
C LEU A 218 4.17 -17.51 12.43
N ARG A 219 4.77 -16.51 11.76
CA ARG A 219 6.23 -16.43 11.63
C ARG A 219 6.85 -15.78 12.86
N ALA A 220 7.83 -16.45 13.46
CA ALA A 220 8.52 -15.94 14.65
C ALA A 220 9.39 -14.70 14.37
N ASP A 221 9.82 -14.53 13.11
CA ASP A 221 10.66 -13.41 12.64
C ASP A 221 9.89 -12.23 12.04
N LEU A 222 8.55 -12.21 12.17
CA LEU A 222 7.70 -11.14 11.62
C LEU A 222 8.14 -9.75 12.09
N VAL A 223 8.36 -9.58 13.40
CA VAL A 223 8.77 -8.30 14.00
C VAL A 223 10.12 -7.85 13.45
N GLU A 224 11.08 -8.78 13.33
CA GLU A 224 12.41 -8.52 12.78
C GLU A 224 12.34 -8.06 11.31
N LEU A 225 11.49 -8.69 10.49
CA LEU A 225 11.29 -8.31 9.09
C LEU A 225 10.64 -6.92 8.96
N ILE A 226 9.68 -6.58 9.82
CA ILE A 226 9.04 -5.27 9.84
C ILE A 226 10.03 -4.17 10.28
N ASP A 227 10.83 -4.42 11.34
CA ASP A 227 11.88 -3.48 11.77
C ASP A 227 12.93 -3.26 10.68
N TYR A 228 13.33 -4.31 9.97
CA TYR A 228 14.24 -4.20 8.85
C TYR A 228 13.65 -3.36 7.70
N ALA A 229 12.34 -3.38 7.53
CA ALA A 229 11.60 -2.66 6.48
C ALA A 229 11.20 -1.22 6.88
N LYS A 230 11.66 -0.65 7.97
CA LYS A 230 11.24 0.67 8.48
C LYS A 230 11.48 1.87 7.56
N TRP A 231 12.26 1.69 6.49
CA TRP A 231 12.39 2.68 5.42
C TRP A 231 11.11 2.80 4.57
N PHE A 232 10.32 1.72 4.48
CA PHE A 232 9.10 1.66 3.68
C PHE A 232 7.89 2.14 4.49
N VAL A 233 6.80 2.48 3.80
CA VAL A 233 5.47 2.40 4.40
C VAL A 233 5.13 0.92 4.54
N THR A 234 4.92 0.46 5.76
CA THR A 234 4.69 -0.95 6.07
C THR A 234 3.24 -1.22 6.48
N ARG A 235 2.68 -2.28 5.94
CA ARG A 235 1.36 -2.78 6.30
C ARG A 235 1.41 -4.26 6.64
N LEU A 236 0.63 -4.68 7.63
CA LEU A 236 0.39 -6.08 7.95
C LEU A 236 -1.07 -6.43 7.62
N ASN A 237 -1.27 -7.47 6.79
CA ASN A 237 -2.59 -8.09 6.58
C ASN A 237 -2.67 -9.39 7.36
N THR A 238 -3.59 -9.49 8.30
CA THR A 238 -3.72 -10.63 9.21
C THR A 238 -5.19 -10.96 9.53
N ASN A 239 -5.44 -12.18 9.99
CA ASN A 239 -6.73 -12.56 10.56
C ASN A 239 -6.92 -12.07 12.01
N GLY A 240 -5.88 -11.51 12.63
CA GLY A 240 -5.93 -10.90 13.95
C GLY A 240 -5.88 -11.86 15.15
N VAL A 241 -6.00 -13.17 14.94
CA VAL A 241 -6.14 -14.18 16.03
C VAL A 241 -4.94 -14.20 16.98
N LEU A 242 -3.74 -13.91 16.48
CA LEU A 242 -2.49 -13.92 17.25
C LEU A 242 -1.99 -12.53 17.64
N LEU A 243 -2.76 -11.48 17.42
CA LEU A 243 -2.42 -10.11 17.83
C LEU A 243 -2.60 -9.94 19.35
N THR A 244 -1.66 -10.51 20.11
CA THR A 244 -1.57 -10.28 21.56
C THR A 244 -1.11 -8.85 21.85
N LYS A 245 -1.32 -8.36 23.09
CA LYS A 245 -0.82 -7.04 23.51
C LYS A 245 0.69 -6.91 23.30
N ALA A 246 1.46 -7.93 23.70
CA ALA A 246 2.91 -7.93 23.54
C ALA A 246 3.33 -7.84 22.07
N LEU A 247 2.72 -8.65 21.18
CA LEU A 247 3.04 -8.60 19.76
C LEU A 247 2.66 -7.23 19.14
N CYS A 248 1.52 -6.66 19.52
CA CYS A 248 1.12 -5.34 19.03
C CYS A 248 2.09 -4.24 19.48
N GLU A 249 2.58 -4.29 20.70
CA GLU A 249 3.61 -3.37 21.21
C GLU A 249 4.93 -3.53 20.45
N GLU A 250 5.39 -4.77 20.22
CA GLU A 250 6.60 -5.06 19.43
C GLU A 250 6.45 -4.57 17.98
N LEU A 251 5.31 -4.79 17.32
CA LEU A 251 5.02 -4.29 15.98
C LEU A 251 5.01 -2.75 15.91
N TYR A 252 4.45 -2.10 16.92
CA TYR A 252 4.48 -0.63 17.02
C TYR A 252 5.92 -0.11 17.18
N GLN A 253 6.74 -0.73 18.02
CA GLN A 253 8.15 -0.37 18.18
C GLN A 253 8.98 -0.65 16.92
N ALA A 254 8.63 -1.68 16.15
CA ALA A 254 9.22 -1.97 14.85
C ALA A 254 8.79 -1.01 13.73
N SER A 255 8.02 0.05 14.06
CA SER A 255 7.51 1.06 13.12
C SER A 255 6.53 0.50 12.07
N LEU A 256 5.67 -0.45 12.42
CA LEU A 256 4.56 -0.85 11.58
C LEU A 256 3.58 0.32 11.42
N ASP A 257 3.35 0.77 10.18
CA ASP A 257 2.49 1.93 9.91
C ASP A 257 1.01 1.60 10.02
N SER A 258 0.59 0.41 9.60
CA SER A 258 -0.82 0.02 9.67
C SER A 258 -1.02 -1.49 9.69
N VAL A 259 -2.11 -1.91 10.33
CA VAL A 259 -2.58 -3.29 10.31
C VAL A 259 -3.99 -3.37 9.73
N GLN A 260 -4.19 -4.27 8.76
CA GLN A 260 -5.50 -4.61 8.24
C GLN A 260 -5.91 -5.97 8.78
N ILE A 261 -7.00 -5.99 9.54
CA ILE A 261 -7.53 -7.21 10.17
C ILE A 261 -8.79 -7.65 9.41
N THR A 262 -8.91 -8.93 9.12
CA THR A 262 -10.10 -9.46 8.45
C THR A 262 -11.15 -9.89 9.48
N LEU A 263 -12.30 -9.22 9.48
CA LEU A 263 -13.48 -9.59 10.27
C LEU A 263 -14.68 -9.79 9.33
N TYR A 264 -15.18 -10.99 9.24
CA TYR A 264 -16.29 -11.31 8.32
C TYR A 264 -17.65 -10.83 8.80
N SER A 265 -17.90 -10.80 10.11
CA SER A 265 -19.20 -10.41 10.67
C SER A 265 -19.10 -10.01 12.14
N ALA A 266 -19.99 -9.14 12.58
CA ALA A 266 -20.29 -8.91 14.00
C ALA A 266 -20.97 -10.12 14.65
N ASP A 267 -21.67 -10.93 13.85
CA ASP A 267 -22.24 -12.20 14.30
C ASP A 267 -21.15 -13.27 14.39
N GLU A 268 -20.91 -13.75 15.60
CA GLU A 268 -19.88 -14.76 15.90
C GLU A 268 -20.06 -16.03 15.06
N ARG A 269 -21.30 -16.52 14.93
CA ARG A 269 -21.59 -17.78 14.21
C ARG A 269 -21.29 -17.64 12.72
N ALA A 270 -21.67 -16.51 12.14
CA ALA A 270 -21.38 -16.21 10.74
C ALA A 270 -19.88 -16.07 10.50
N HIS A 271 -19.16 -15.37 11.37
CA HIS A 271 -17.70 -15.25 11.28
C HIS A 271 -17.05 -16.63 11.39
N ASN A 272 -17.29 -17.37 12.46
CA ASN A 272 -16.67 -18.66 12.73
C ASN A 272 -16.96 -19.69 11.60
N TYR A 273 -18.17 -19.68 11.05
CA TYR A 273 -18.50 -20.49 9.88
C TYR A 273 -17.66 -20.12 8.66
N LEU A 274 -17.48 -18.81 8.40
CA LEU A 274 -16.76 -18.33 7.23
C LEU A 274 -15.25 -18.55 7.32
N VAL A 275 -14.66 -18.46 8.51
CA VAL A 275 -13.24 -18.72 8.73
C VAL A 275 -12.90 -20.16 9.03
N GLY A 276 -13.92 -21.01 9.28
CA GLY A 276 -13.76 -22.44 9.55
C GLY A 276 -13.20 -22.79 10.93
N GLU A 277 -13.15 -21.81 11.84
CA GLU A 277 -12.59 -21.93 13.19
C GLU A 277 -13.39 -21.10 14.19
N ASN A 278 -13.40 -21.50 15.46
CA ASN A 278 -14.08 -20.79 16.53
C ASN A 278 -13.12 -19.76 17.16
N ASN A 279 -12.93 -18.62 16.49
CA ASN A 279 -11.94 -17.62 16.92
C ASN A 279 -12.39 -16.17 16.72
N TRP A 280 -13.69 -15.91 16.61
CA TRP A 280 -14.24 -14.55 16.50
C TRP A 280 -13.80 -13.67 17.67
N ASP A 281 -13.87 -14.18 18.90
CA ASP A 281 -13.44 -13.51 20.13
C ASP A 281 -11.97 -13.07 20.06
N LYS A 282 -11.09 -13.97 19.60
CA LYS A 282 -9.66 -13.67 19.42
C LYS A 282 -9.39 -12.63 18.36
N THR A 283 -10.11 -12.67 17.23
CA THR A 283 -10.01 -11.64 16.18
C THR A 283 -10.44 -10.27 16.72
N VAL A 284 -11.54 -10.22 17.50
CA VAL A 284 -12.02 -8.97 18.13
C VAL A 284 -11.02 -8.47 19.19
N GLU A 285 -10.49 -9.36 20.03
CA GLU A 285 -9.43 -9.04 21.00
C GLU A 285 -8.19 -8.49 20.28
N GLY A 286 -7.79 -9.10 19.15
CA GLY A 286 -6.67 -8.64 18.33
C GLY A 286 -6.88 -7.22 17.79
N ILE A 287 -8.10 -6.87 17.34
CA ILE A 287 -8.44 -5.49 16.94
C ILE A 287 -8.24 -4.52 18.11
N GLN A 288 -8.74 -4.86 19.31
CA GLN A 288 -8.63 -4.02 20.49
C GLN A 288 -7.17 -3.87 20.97
N ASN A 289 -6.38 -4.94 20.93
CA ASN A 289 -4.96 -4.93 21.27
C ASN A 289 -4.17 -4.03 20.34
N ALA A 290 -4.43 -4.12 19.01
CA ALA A 290 -3.77 -3.29 18.02
C ALA A 290 -4.11 -1.79 18.18
N LEU A 291 -5.36 -1.46 18.44
CA LEU A 291 -5.80 -0.08 18.73
C LEU A 291 -5.13 0.42 20.04
N SER A 292 -5.09 -0.41 21.08
CA SER A 292 -4.52 -0.04 22.38
C SER A 292 -3.01 0.19 22.32
N ALA A 293 -2.30 -0.49 21.41
CA ALA A 293 -0.88 -0.28 21.15
C ALA A 293 -0.60 0.98 20.30
N GLY A 294 -1.63 1.65 19.79
CA GLY A 294 -1.48 2.85 18.95
C GLY A 294 -1.27 2.58 17.46
N LEU A 295 -1.47 1.34 17.00
CA LEU A 295 -1.38 1.00 15.58
C LEU A 295 -2.57 1.59 14.79
N ASN A 296 -2.33 1.97 13.54
CA ASN A 296 -3.41 2.35 12.63
C ASN A 296 -4.15 1.09 12.16
N VAL A 297 -5.35 0.89 12.68
CA VAL A 297 -6.15 -0.31 12.40
C VAL A 297 -7.18 -0.04 11.32
N SER A 298 -7.20 -0.89 10.30
CA SER A 298 -8.31 -1.02 9.34
C SER A 298 -8.91 -2.42 9.43
N VAL A 299 -10.22 -2.52 9.22
CA VAL A 299 -10.90 -3.81 9.18
C VAL A 299 -11.43 -4.07 7.77
N ASN A 300 -11.06 -5.22 7.21
CA ASN A 300 -11.55 -5.67 5.91
C ASN A 300 -12.64 -6.74 6.07
N THR A 301 -13.73 -6.60 5.31
CA THR A 301 -14.82 -7.57 5.28
C THR A 301 -15.06 -8.05 3.85
N PRO A 302 -14.65 -9.28 3.50
CA PRO A 302 -15.10 -9.91 2.25
C PRO A 302 -16.60 -10.21 2.32
N LEU A 303 -17.38 -9.62 1.40
CA LEU A 303 -18.85 -9.70 1.43
C LEU A 303 -19.37 -10.92 0.68
N CYS A 304 -20.31 -11.61 1.32
CA CYS A 304 -21.04 -12.75 0.76
C CYS A 304 -22.48 -12.80 1.33
N SER A 305 -23.30 -13.73 0.86
CA SER A 305 -24.68 -13.87 1.34
C SER A 305 -24.81 -14.26 2.82
N ILE A 306 -23.76 -14.89 3.39
CA ILE A 306 -23.75 -15.37 4.77
C ILE A 306 -23.54 -14.22 5.78
N ASN A 307 -22.68 -13.25 5.44
CA ASN A 307 -22.49 -12.04 6.25
C ASN A 307 -23.28 -10.84 5.70
N SER A 308 -24.52 -11.10 5.33
CA SER A 308 -25.38 -10.15 4.61
C SER A 308 -25.69 -8.87 5.39
N ASN A 309 -25.62 -8.88 6.72
CA ASN A 309 -25.90 -7.72 7.56
C ASN A 309 -24.63 -6.87 7.77
N TYR A 310 -24.04 -6.38 6.65
CA TYR A 310 -22.77 -5.64 6.68
C TYR A 310 -22.87 -4.33 7.48
N LEU A 311 -24.01 -3.67 7.47
CA LEU A 311 -24.22 -2.45 8.26
C LEU A 311 -24.01 -2.71 9.77
N GLU A 312 -24.52 -3.82 10.32
CA GLU A 312 -24.32 -4.15 11.74
C GLU A 312 -22.83 -4.49 12.02
N THR A 313 -22.15 -5.10 11.06
CA THR A 313 -20.72 -5.33 11.18
C THR A 313 -19.94 -4.00 11.23
N VAL A 314 -20.28 -3.03 10.39
CA VAL A 314 -19.64 -1.69 10.41
C VAL A 314 -19.95 -0.95 11.71
N LYS A 315 -21.19 -1.01 12.22
CA LYS A 315 -21.56 -0.43 13.53
C LYS A 315 -20.76 -1.05 14.67
N PHE A 316 -20.60 -2.38 14.66
CA PHE A 316 -19.79 -3.08 15.65
C PHE A 316 -18.32 -2.64 15.57
N ILE A 317 -17.72 -2.62 14.38
CA ILE A 317 -16.36 -2.15 14.15
C ILE A 317 -16.17 -0.70 14.65
N HIS A 318 -17.14 0.16 14.40
CA HIS A 318 -17.14 1.53 14.92
C HIS A 318 -17.16 1.57 16.45
N SER A 319 -17.95 0.70 17.10
CA SER A 319 -18.02 0.62 18.57
C SER A 319 -16.71 0.17 19.21
N LEU A 320 -15.84 -0.53 18.47
CA LEU A 320 -14.49 -0.89 18.91
C LEU A 320 -13.49 0.27 18.79
N GLY A 321 -13.87 1.39 18.14
CA GLY A 321 -13.00 2.55 17.93
C GLY A 321 -12.28 2.60 16.58
N VAL A 322 -12.51 1.64 15.68
CA VAL A 322 -11.92 1.63 14.34
C VAL A 322 -12.57 2.72 13.47
N ARG A 323 -11.75 3.44 12.70
CA ARG A 323 -12.18 4.53 11.81
C ARG A 323 -12.10 4.16 10.32
N TYR A 324 -11.35 3.13 9.97
CA TYR A 324 -11.08 2.74 8.59
C TYR A 324 -11.64 1.35 8.33
N VAL A 325 -12.59 1.24 7.41
CA VAL A 325 -13.14 -0.04 6.98
C VAL A 325 -12.97 -0.21 5.47
N SER A 326 -12.68 -1.44 5.07
CA SER A 326 -12.72 -1.83 3.67
C SER A 326 -13.63 -3.03 3.49
N CYS A 327 -14.18 -3.16 2.30
CA CYS A 327 -14.91 -4.35 1.92
C CYS A 327 -14.56 -4.74 0.48
N SER A 328 -14.72 -6.03 0.22
CA SER A 328 -14.46 -6.62 -1.08
C SER A 328 -15.57 -7.61 -1.43
N SER A 329 -15.73 -7.88 -2.70
CA SER A 329 -16.43 -9.10 -3.16
C SER A 329 -15.46 -10.27 -3.16
N LEU A 330 -15.96 -11.47 -3.36
CA LEU A 330 -15.15 -12.68 -3.39
C LEU A 330 -14.35 -12.74 -4.69
N ILE A 331 -13.03 -12.83 -4.59
CA ILE A 331 -12.14 -13.09 -5.74
C ILE A 331 -12.26 -14.59 -6.07
N VAL A 332 -12.56 -14.92 -7.33
CA VAL A 332 -12.82 -16.30 -7.77
C VAL A 332 -11.50 -17.05 -8.02
N THR A 333 -10.73 -17.23 -6.95
CA THR A 333 -9.50 -18.03 -6.90
C THR A 333 -9.52 -18.91 -5.65
N GLY A 334 -8.68 -19.91 -5.60
CA GLY A 334 -8.60 -20.84 -4.47
C GLY A 334 -9.95 -21.46 -4.09
N ASN A 335 -10.26 -21.51 -2.79
CA ASN A 335 -11.52 -22.04 -2.29
C ASN A 335 -12.75 -21.27 -2.80
N ALA A 336 -12.61 -20.01 -3.21
CA ALA A 336 -13.72 -19.23 -3.75
C ALA A 336 -14.23 -19.75 -5.12
N ARG A 337 -13.49 -20.66 -5.78
CA ARG A 337 -13.94 -21.39 -6.99
C ARG A 337 -14.87 -22.56 -6.68
N THR A 338 -14.95 -23.01 -5.43
CA THR A 338 -15.78 -24.17 -5.06
C THR A 338 -17.26 -23.86 -5.19
N VAL A 339 -18.08 -24.89 -5.46
CA VAL A 339 -19.54 -24.72 -5.55
C VAL A 339 -20.09 -24.08 -4.27
N ARG A 340 -19.58 -24.49 -3.10
CA ARG A 340 -19.97 -23.93 -1.80
C ARG A 340 -19.76 -22.43 -1.72
N SER A 341 -18.69 -21.92 -2.29
CA SER A 341 -18.39 -20.48 -2.29
C SER A 341 -19.15 -19.74 -3.39
N VAL A 342 -19.31 -20.36 -4.56
CA VAL A 342 -20.04 -19.74 -5.69
C VAL A 342 -21.49 -19.42 -5.30
N ILE A 343 -22.18 -20.30 -4.58
CA ILE A 343 -23.57 -20.06 -4.15
C ILE A 343 -23.71 -18.97 -3.08
N THR A 344 -22.59 -18.53 -2.48
CA THR A 344 -22.58 -17.45 -1.50
C THR A 344 -22.23 -16.08 -2.10
N GLN A 345 -21.92 -16.01 -3.38
CA GLN A 345 -21.60 -14.75 -4.04
C GLN A 345 -22.82 -13.83 -4.07
N ILE A 346 -22.54 -12.52 -3.96
CA ILE A 346 -23.55 -11.48 -4.03
C ILE A 346 -23.37 -10.73 -5.35
N TYR A 347 -24.49 -10.44 -6.00
CA TYR A 347 -24.51 -9.70 -7.27
C TYR A 347 -24.68 -8.20 -7.05
N GLU A 348 -24.35 -7.40 -8.07
CA GLU A 348 -24.28 -5.94 -8.02
C GLU A 348 -25.45 -5.27 -7.29
N ARG A 349 -26.68 -5.62 -7.59
CA ARG A 349 -27.87 -5.00 -6.98
C ARG A 349 -27.89 -5.13 -5.45
N GLU A 350 -27.64 -6.32 -4.95
CA GLU A 350 -27.64 -6.61 -3.51
C GLU A 350 -26.41 -6.01 -2.84
N LEU A 351 -25.25 -6.12 -3.50
CA LEU A 351 -23.99 -5.53 -3.04
C LEU A 351 -24.10 -4.01 -2.92
N SER A 352 -24.67 -3.35 -3.93
CA SER A 352 -24.86 -1.89 -3.95
C SER A 352 -25.73 -1.38 -2.81
N TYR A 353 -26.81 -2.11 -2.51
CA TYR A 353 -27.67 -1.76 -1.37
C TYR A 353 -26.93 -1.83 -0.03
N ARG A 354 -26.10 -2.87 0.17
CA ARG A 354 -25.30 -3.04 1.40
C ARG A 354 -24.21 -1.97 1.51
N LEU A 355 -23.54 -1.68 0.40
CA LEU A 355 -22.53 -0.64 0.33
C LEU A 355 -23.13 0.73 0.66
N LYS A 356 -24.32 1.06 0.11
CA LYS A 356 -24.98 2.33 0.37
C LYS A 356 -25.28 2.53 1.85
N SER A 357 -25.88 1.52 2.50
CA SER A 357 -26.22 1.60 3.93
C SER A 357 -24.97 1.76 4.81
N ALA A 358 -23.89 1.02 4.50
CA ALA A 358 -22.62 1.11 5.21
C ALA A 358 -21.94 2.46 4.98
N PHE A 359 -21.93 2.96 3.73
CA PHE A 359 -21.35 4.24 3.36
C PHE A 359 -22.03 5.40 4.10
N ASP A 360 -23.37 5.43 4.12
CA ASP A 360 -24.13 6.47 4.81
C ASP A 360 -23.82 6.50 6.31
N PHE A 361 -23.73 5.31 6.93
CA PHE A 361 -23.35 5.20 8.33
C PHE A 361 -21.91 5.70 8.57
N CYS A 362 -20.96 5.27 7.77
CA CYS A 362 -19.56 5.70 7.89
C CYS A 362 -19.45 7.22 7.78
N LYS A 363 -20.07 7.82 6.76
CA LYS A 363 -20.05 9.26 6.55
C LYS A 363 -20.67 10.03 7.74
N ALA A 364 -21.76 9.53 8.30
CA ALA A 364 -22.44 10.16 9.45
C ALA A 364 -21.62 10.06 10.75
N ASN A 365 -20.70 9.11 10.87
CA ASN A 365 -19.93 8.82 12.08
C ASN A 365 -18.43 9.11 11.94
N GLY A 366 -18.00 9.84 10.91
CA GLY A 366 -16.59 10.19 10.71
C GLY A 366 -15.67 8.98 10.49
N MET A 367 -16.19 7.93 9.84
CA MET A 367 -15.42 6.77 9.39
C MET A 367 -15.13 6.89 7.89
N GLU A 368 -14.06 6.24 7.47
CA GLU A 368 -13.73 6.04 6.06
C GLU A 368 -14.08 4.62 5.63
N ILE A 369 -14.70 4.48 4.47
CA ILE A 369 -15.05 3.20 3.86
C ILE A 369 -14.50 3.14 2.43
N SER A 370 -13.86 2.02 2.09
CA SER A 370 -13.40 1.72 0.73
C SER A 370 -13.97 0.40 0.22
N PHE A 371 -14.31 0.37 -1.07
CA PHE A 371 -14.64 -0.84 -1.79
C PHE A 371 -13.47 -1.21 -2.71
N THR A 372 -12.97 -2.46 -2.64
CA THR A 372 -11.66 -2.83 -3.22
C THR A 372 -11.73 -3.81 -4.39
N SER A 373 -12.94 -4.19 -4.84
CA SER A 373 -13.12 -5.20 -5.91
C SER A 373 -13.53 -4.56 -7.23
N PRO A 374 -12.61 -4.39 -8.20
CA PRO A 374 -12.94 -3.83 -9.51
C PRO A 374 -13.87 -4.76 -10.30
N GLY A 375 -14.90 -4.19 -10.92
CA GLY A 375 -15.82 -4.90 -11.82
C GLY A 375 -17.01 -5.60 -11.15
N TRP A 376 -17.14 -5.53 -9.82
CA TRP A 376 -18.28 -6.10 -9.11
C TRP A 376 -19.47 -5.14 -8.95
N VAL A 377 -19.20 -3.86 -8.94
CA VAL A 377 -20.18 -2.78 -8.92
C VAL A 377 -19.73 -1.75 -9.95
N SER A 378 -20.65 -1.26 -10.77
CA SER A 378 -20.33 -0.28 -11.81
C SER A 378 -19.85 1.04 -11.22
N GLU A 379 -19.01 1.78 -11.96
CA GLU A 379 -18.52 3.09 -11.56
C GLU A 379 -19.66 4.06 -11.25
N ASP A 380 -20.65 4.11 -12.12
CA ASP A 380 -21.81 4.99 -11.95
C ASP A 380 -22.54 4.68 -10.63
N THR A 381 -22.73 3.41 -10.30
CA THR A 381 -23.35 2.99 -9.05
C THR A 381 -22.50 3.38 -7.84
N LEU A 382 -21.17 3.15 -7.88
CA LEU A 382 -20.28 3.54 -6.78
C LEU A 382 -20.28 5.06 -6.56
N ARG A 383 -20.23 5.85 -7.64
CA ARG A 383 -20.32 7.31 -7.55
C ARG A 383 -21.68 7.78 -7.01
N GLN A 384 -22.79 7.16 -7.42
CA GLN A 384 -24.11 7.44 -6.88
C GLN A 384 -24.24 7.11 -5.38
N ILE A 385 -23.54 6.07 -4.90
CA ILE A 385 -23.43 5.76 -3.48
C ILE A 385 -22.66 6.87 -2.74
N GLY A 386 -21.66 7.45 -3.37
CA GLY A 386 -20.84 8.53 -2.83
C GLY A 386 -19.33 8.23 -2.79
N PHE A 387 -18.88 7.08 -3.31
CA PHE A 387 -17.46 6.76 -3.40
C PHE A 387 -16.75 7.71 -4.38
N THR A 388 -15.67 8.32 -3.93
CA THR A 388 -14.79 9.16 -4.75
C THR A 388 -13.68 8.33 -5.39
N SER A 389 -13.17 7.34 -4.66
CA SER A 389 -12.16 6.39 -5.14
C SER A 389 -12.85 5.15 -5.70
N ILE A 390 -12.63 4.90 -6.99
CA ILE A 390 -13.20 3.76 -7.72
C ILE A 390 -12.14 2.68 -7.86
N PRO A 391 -12.42 1.41 -7.49
CA PRO A 391 -11.42 0.36 -7.58
C PRO A 391 -11.08 0.03 -9.02
N ALA A 392 -9.79 -0.06 -9.32
CA ALA A 392 -9.26 -0.52 -10.61
C ALA A 392 -8.24 -1.64 -10.39
N CYS A 393 -7.99 -2.44 -11.43
CA CYS A 393 -6.99 -3.48 -11.36
C CYS A 393 -5.58 -2.89 -11.28
N GLY A 394 -4.88 -3.16 -10.18
CA GLY A 394 -3.51 -2.67 -9.97
C GLY A 394 -2.42 -3.66 -10.40
N ALA A 395 -2.76 -4.80 -10.97
CA ALA A 395 -1.82 -5.87 -11.30
C ALA A 395 -0.69 -5.40 -12.24
N CYS A 396 0.57 -5.65 -11.84
CA CYS A 396 1.78 -5.16 -12.51
C CYS A 396 1.82 -3.63 -12.73
N LEU A 397 1.02 -2.85 -12.01
CA LEU A 397 0.95 -1.40 -12.13
C LEU A 397 1.16 -0.75 -10.76
N SER A 398 0.11 -0.59 -9.98
CA SER A 398 0.21 0.02 -8.63
C SER A 398 0.64 -0.99 -7.56
N ASN A 399 0.41 -2.27 -7.76
CA ASN A 399 0.83 -3.34 -6.85
C ASN A 399 1.31 -4.59 -7.60
N MET A 400 2.21 -5.30 -6.95
CA MET A 400 2.66 -6.66 -7.30
C MET A 400 2.83 -7.46 -6.01
N ALA A 401 3.12 -8.74 -6.12
CA ALA A 401 3.38 -9.58 -4.95
C ALA A 401 4.62 -10.47 -5.13
N VAL A 402 5.17 -10.93 -4.01
CA VAL A 402 6.21 -11.95 -3.96
C VAL A 402 5.67 -13.14 -3.17
N ALA A 403 5.65 -14.32 -3.80
CA ALA A 403 5.24 -15.58 -3.21
C ALA A 403 6.23 -16.06 -2.14
N PRO A 404 5.88 -17.04 -1.29
CA PRO A 404 6.75 -17.51 -0.21
C PRO A 404 8.13 -18.04 -0.62
N ASP A 405 8.33 -18.40 -1.90
CA ASP A 405 9.60 -18.85 -2.50
C ASP A 405 10.37 -17.76 -3.26
N GLY A 406 9.91 -16.52 -3.20
CA GLY A 406 10.51 -15.40 -3.93
C GLY A 406 9.96 -15.19 -5.35
N SER A 407 9.06 -16.02 -5.85
CA SER A 407 8.42 -15.85 -7.16
C SER A 407 7.61 -14.56 -7.22
N VAL A 408 7.80 -13.76 -8.26
CA VAL A 408 7.11 -12.47 -8.44
C VAL A 408 5.79 -12.66 -9.19
N LEU A 409 4.72 -12.05 -8.67
CA LEU A 409 3.36 -12.18 -9.12
C LEU A 409 2.76 -10.84 -9.53
N PRO A 410 1.80 -10.80 -10.49
CA PRO A 410 1.09 -9.59 -10.87
C PRO A 410 0.31 -8.94 -9.71
N CYS A 411 -0.27 -9.73 -8.82
CA CYS A 411 -0.90 -9.33 -7.56
C CYS A 411 -0.97 -10.53 -6.61
N GLN A 412 -1.27 -10.30 -5.33
CA GLN A 412 -1.33 -11.35 -4.31
C GLN A 412 -2.34 -12.48 -4.59
N SER A 413 -3.35 -12.23 -5.42
CA SER A 413 -4.37 -13.24 -5.76
C SER A 413 -4.06 -14.03 -7.04
N TRP A 414 -2.98 -13.71 -7.74
CA TRP A 414 -2.61 -14.35 -9.01
C TRP A 414 -1.58 -15.46 -8.78
N LEU A 415 -1.99 -16.51 -8.07
CA LEU A 415 -1.14 -17.56 -7.51
C LEU A 415 -0.99 -18.80 -8.40
N THR A 416 -1.72 -18.86 -9.49
CA THR A 416 -1.57 -19.91 -10.52
C THR A 416 -1.20 -19.22 -11.83
N ASP A 417 -0.24 -19.76 -12.57
CA ASP A 417 0.30 -19.22 -13.83
C ASP A 417 0.76 -17.74 -13.79
N GLY A 418 0.82 -17.13 -12.58
CA GLY A 418 1.19 -15.72 -12.37
C GLY A 418 2.68 -15.43 -12.39
N ASN A 419 3.56 -16.41 -12.37
CA ASN A 419 5.00 -16.22 -12.22
C ASN A 419 5.59 -15.32 -13.32
N LEU A 420 6.31 -14.27 -12.87
CA LEU A 420 6.99 -13.26 -13.71
C LEU A 420 8.52 -13.32 -13.61
N GLY A 421 9.06 -14.14 -12.72
CA GLY A 421 10.45 -14.27 -12.35
C GLY A 421 10.60 -14.48 -10.84
N ASN A 422 11.80 -14.45 -10.30
CA ASN A 422 12.06 -14.64 -8.88
C ASN A 422 12.89 -13.50 -8.31
N MET A 423 12.42 -12.89 -7.23
CA MET A 423 13.04 -11.70 -6.63
C MET A 423 14.43 -11.98 -6.03
N LEU A 424 14.76 -13.23 -5.67
CA LEU A 424 16.10 -13.58 -5.18
C LEU A 424 17.12 -13.67 -6.31
N THR A 425 16.76 -14.29 -7.44
CA THR A 425 17.70 -14.68 -8.48
C THR A 425 17.77 -13.71 -9.65
N ASP A 426 16.66 -13.06 -9.98
CA ASP A 426 16.53 -12.30 -11.21
C ASP A 426 16.77 -10.79 -10.98
N ASP A 427 17.18 -10.08 -12.02
CA ASP A 427 17.24 -8.60 -11.99
C ASP A 427 15.84 -8.00 -12.06
N TRP A 428 15.59 -7.00 -11.22
CA TRP A 428 14.27 -6.34 -11.19
C TRP A 428 13.86 -5.75 -12.53
N LYS A 429 14.81 -5.17 -13.28
CA LYS A 429 14.50 -4.56 -14.59
C LYS A 429 14.08 -5.60 -15.61
N GLU A 430 14.61 -6.82 -15.52
CA GLU A 430 14.21 -7.93 -16.38
C GLU A 430 12.79 -8.39 -16.05
N ILE A 431 12.45 -8.50 -14.76
CA ILE A 431 11.08 -8.82 -14.30
C ILE A 431 10.11 -7.73 -14.75
N TRP A 432 10.40 -6.46 -14.43
CA TRP A 432 9.51 -5.34 -14.72
C TRP A 432 9.27 -5.12 -16.21
N ASN A 433 10.31 -5.25 -17.03
CA ASN A 433 10.23 -5.07 -18.48
C ASN A 433 9.91 -6.37 -19.23
N GLY A 434 9.78 -7.50 -18.54
CA GLY A 434 9.41 -8.79 -19.12
C GLY A 434 8.08 -8.68 -19.87
N LYS A 435 7.97 -9.41 -20.98
CA LYS A 435 6.81 -9.33 -21.88
C LYS A 435 5.49 -9.52 -21.16
N LYS A 436 5.37 -10.57 -20.35
CA LYS A 436 4.15 -10.88 -19.58
C LYS A 436 3.79 -9.76 -18.59
N CYS A 437 4.76 -9.24 -17.84
CA CYS A 437 4.56 -8.14 -16.91
C CYS A 437 4.10 -6.87 -17.64
N ALA A 438 4.74 -6.53 -18.76
CA ALA A 438 4.40 -5.37 -19.57
C ALA A 438 2.99 -5.46 -20.21
N GLU A 439 2.58 -6.65 -20.65
CA GLU A 439 1.25 -6.89 -21.20
C GLU A 439 0.16 -6.73 -20.15
N ILE A 440 0.33 -7.33 -18.96
CA ILE A 440 -0.60 -7.18 -17.83
C ILE A 440 -0.68 -5.70 -17.42
N ARG A 441 0.46 -5.02 -17.26
CA ARG A 441 0.50 -3.60 -16.92
C ARG A 441 -0.23 -2.73 -17.92
N LYS A 442 -0.10 -3.01 -19.21
CA LYS A 442 -0.80 -2.29 -20.27
C LYS A 442 -2.32 -2.40 -20.15
N VAL A 443 -2.83 -3.55 -19.72
CA VAL A 443 -4.26 -3.74 -19.45
C VAL A 443 -4.67 -2.98 -18.19
N SER A 444 -3.91 -3.11 -17.10
CA SER A 444 -4.18 -2.37 -15.85
C SER A 444 -4.16 -0.84 -16.05
N ALA A 445 -3.24 -0.34 -16.89
CA ALA A 445 -3.10 1.10 -17.16
C ALA A 445 -4.30 1.71 -17.90
N LYS A 446 -5.17 0.90 -18.52
CA LYS A 446 -6.43 1.40 -19.08
C LYS A 446 -7.44 1.80 -18.01
N MET A 447 -7.17 1.45 -16.75
CA MET A 447 -8.04 1.75 -15.59
C MET A 447 -9.48 1.25 -15.76
N GLU A 448 -9.65 0.18 -16.53
CA GLU A 448 -10.95 -0.48 -16.65
C GLU A 448 -11.35 -1.09 -15.32
N GLN A 449 -12.61 -0.93 -14.95
CA GLN A 449 -13.20 -1.52 -13.76
C GLN A 449 -13.40 -3.02 -13.93
N LYS A 450 -12.30 -3.74 -14.16
CA LYS A 450 -12.34 -5.20 -14.36
C LYS A 450 -11.12 -5.81 -13.67
N CYS A 451 -11.36 -6.81 -12.85
CA CYS A 451 -10.29 -7.66 -12.34
C CYS A 451 -9.86 -8.64 -13.46
N GLN A 452 -8.56 -8.64 -13.81
CA GLN A 452 -8.05 -9.52 -14.87
C GLN A 452 -8.15 -11.01 -14.53
N LEU A 453 -8.33 -11.37 -13.23
CA LEU A 453 -8.60 -12.75 -12.80
C LEU A 453 -10.05 -13.19 -13.02
N MET A 454 -10.95 -12.26 -13.31
CA MET A 454 -12.38 -12.57 -13.52
C MET A 454 -12.69 -12.88 -14.97
N GLY A 455 -11.96 -13.53 -15.76
CA GLY A 455 -12.26 -13.95 -17.14
C GLY A 455 -13.41 -13.24 -17.87
N ASP A 456 -13.56 -13.40 -19.18
CA ASP A 456 -14.59 -12.70 -19.98
C ASP A 456 -16.05 -13.20 -19.81
N GLY A 457 -16.33 -13.95 -18.77
CA GLY A 457 -17.58 -14.68 -18.56
C GLY A 457 -18.54 -14.13 -17.49
N ARG A 458 -18.45 -12.82 -17.14
CA ARG A 458 -19.44 -12.18 -16.24
C ARG A 458 -19.89 -10.83 -16.73
#